data_73de38eaf2a98e62845171dc1baa209b
#
_entry.id   73de38eaf2a98e62845171dc1baa209b
#
_cell.length_a   1.000
_cell.length_b   1.000
_cell.length_c   1.000
_cell.angle_alpha   90.00
_cell.angle_beta   90.00
_cell.angle_gamma   90.00
#
_symmetry.space_group_name_H-M   'P 1'
#
loop_
_entity.id
_entity.type
_entity.pdbx_description
1 polymer ?
#
loop_
_entity_poly.entity_id
_entity_poly.type
_entity_poly.pdbx_seq_one_letter_code
_entity_poly.pdbx_strand_id
1 'polypeptide(L)'
;MIAQFQIILEGVTPLKIQCIDKFPDEKLEDEKEIYRNRGYKEVHENYFKNERLNTLIIFEEVKNLKYSKYSHYCLKSAFERYVQGRDGY
;
A
#
# COMPACT_ATOMS: atom_id res chain seq x y z
N MET A 1 2.36 14.57 -1.90
CA MET A 1 1.89 13.62 -2.92
C MET A 1 1.85 12.23 -2.35
N ILE A 2 0.84 11.48 -2.72
CA ILE A 2 0.65 10.11 -2.25
C ILE A 2 1.03 9.16 -3.37
N ALA A 3 1.81 8.13 -3.06
CA ALA A 3 2.07 7.01 -3.94
C ALA A 3 1.24 5.82 -3.46
N GLN A 4 0.57 5.15 -4.37
CA GLN A 4 -0.26 3.99 -4.09
C GLN A 4 0.46 2.74 -4.60
N PHE A 5 0.66 1.78 -3.70
CA PHE A 5 1.34 0.54 -4.02
C PHE A 5 0.39 -0.63 -3.93
N GLN A 6 0.56 -1.58 -4.83
CA GLN A 6 -0.14 -2.85 -4.79
C GLN A 6 0.85 -3.97 -4.53
N ILE A 7 0.56 -4.80 -3.54
CA ILE A 7 1.36 -5.98 -3.22
C ILE A 7 0.47 -7.21 -3.34
N ILE A 8 0.81 -8.10 -4.25
CA ILE A 8 0.13 -9.38 -4.42
C ILE A 8 0.91 -10.40 -3.62
N LEU A 9 0.22 -11.12 -2.74
CA LEU A 9 0.84 -12.06 -1.81
C LEU A 9 0.51 -13.50 -2.17
N GLU A 10 1.46 -14.39 -1.86
CA GLU A 10 1.21 -15.81 -1.75
C GLU A 10 1.46 -16.18 -0.28
N GLY A 11 0.37 -16.46 0.45
CA GLY A 11 0.46 -16.54 1.90
C GLY A 11 0.90 -15.20 2.48
N VAL A 12 2.10 -15.16 3.06
CA VAL A 12 2.71 -13.93 3.60
C VAL A 12 3.89 -13.44 2.74
N THR A 13 4.15 -14.09 1.62
CA THR A 13 5.28 -13.77 0.75
C THR A 13 4.83 -12.88 -0.39
N PRO A 14 5.48 -11.73 -0.62
CA PRO A 14 5.12 -10.87 -1.74
C PRO A 14 5.58 -11.48 -3.06
N LEU A 15 4.62 -11.73 -3.98
CA LEU A 15 4.91 -12.18 -5.32
C LEU A 15 5.17 -11.03 -6.28
N LYS A 16 4.44 -9.95 -6.09
CA LYS A 16 4.55 -8.79 -6.97
C LYS A 16 4.32 -7.53 -6.17
N ILE A 17 5.20 -6.57 -6.33
CA ILE A 17 5.12 -5.26 -5.68
C ILE A 17 5.26 -4.21 -6.76
N GLN A 18 4.28 -3.29 -6.85
CA GLN A 18 4.32 -2.24 -7.87
C GLN A 18 3.65 -0.97 -7.39
N CYS A 19 4.15 0.16 -7.87
CA CYS A 19 3.47 1.44 -7.71
C CYS A 19 2.43 1.56 -8.82
N ILE A 20 1.16 1.67 -8.46
CA ILE A 20 0.08 1.68 -9.45
C ILE A 20 -0.47 3.07 -9.70
N ASP A 21 -0.24 4.02 -8.80
CA ASP A 21 -0.74 5.38 -8.97
C ASP A 21 0.00 6.36 -8.08
N LYS A 22 -0.08 7.64 -8.44
CA LYS A 22 0.40 8.76 -7.64
C LYS A 22 -0.62 9.89 -7.79
N PHE A 23 -0.96 10.54 -6.69
CA PHE A 23 -1.99 11.58 -6.70
C PHE A 23 -1.76 12.60 -5.59
N PRO A 24 -2.40 13.78 -5.67
CA PRO A 24 -2.30 14.79 -4.62
C PRO A 24 -2.89 14.29 -3.29
N ASP A 25 -2.37 14.81 -2.18
CA ASP A 25 -2.78 14.43 -0.83
C ASP A 25 -4.29 14.60 -0.61
N GLU A 26 -4.90 15.59 -1.26
CA GLU A 26 -6.34 15.88 -1.13
C GLU A 26 -7.23 14.75 -1.61
N LYS A 27 -6.71 13.86 -2.44
CA LYS A 27 -7.46 12.74 -2.99
C LYS A 27 -7.35 11.47 -2.15
N LEU A 28 -6.56 11.48 -1.10
CA LEU A 28 -6.27 10.27 -0.31
C LEU A 28 -7.55 9.63 0.23
N GLU A 29 -8.43 10.39 0.85
CA GLU A 29 -9.67 9.84 1.43
C GLU A 29 -10.60 9.28 0.36
N ASP A 30 -10.68 9.92 -0.81
CA ASP A 30 -11.49 9.44 -1.92
C ASP A 30 -10.96 8.09 -2.43
N GLU A 31 -9.65 7.95 -2.54
CA GLU A 31 -9.00 6.72 -2.98
C GLU A 31 -9.18 5.60 -1.95
N LYS A 32 -9.06 5.91 -0.67
CA LYS A 32 -9.32 4.94 0.40
C LYS A 32 -10.75 4.41 0.34
N GLU A 33 -11.72 5.29 0.10
CA GLU A 33 -13.13 4.91 0.03
C GLU A 33 -13.40 3.94 -1.11
N ILE A 34 -12.72 4.11 -2.25
CA ILE A 34 -12.82 3.18 -3.38
C ILE A 34 -12.46 1.76 -2.93
N TYR A 35 -11.38 1.60 -2.16
CA TYR A 35 -10.94 0.28 -1.71
C TYR A 35 -11.83 -0.29 -0.62
N ARG A 36 -12.36 0.53 0.28
CA ARG A 36 -13.37 0.08 1.25
C ARG A 36 -14.59 -0.50 0.53
N ASN A 37 -15.04 0.16 -0.52
CA ASN A 37 -16.19 -0.28 -1.32
C ASN A 37 -15.90 -1.54 -2.13
N ARG A 38 -14.64 -1.86 -2.35
CA ARG A 38 -14.22 -3.07 -3.04
C ARG A 38 -13.95 -4.25 -2.10
N GLY A 39 -14.24 -4.10 -0.81
CA GLY A 39 -14.07 -5.16 0.16
C GLY A 39 -12.71 -5.23 0.83
N TYR A 40 -11.89 -4.18 0.70
CA TYR A 40 -10.64 -4.08 1.43
C TYR A 40 -10.89 -3.55 2.84
N LYS A 41 -10.17 -4.08 3.82
CA LYS A 41 -10.20 -3.58 5.19
C LYS A 41 -8.92 -2.84 5.50
N GLU A 42 -9.06 -1.72 6.17
CA GLU A 42 -7.89 -0.98 6.67
C GLU A 42 -7.31 -1.70 7.87
N VAL A 43 -6.17 -2.37 7.68
CA VAL A 43 -5.52 -3.16 8.73
C VAL A 43 -4.53 -2.34 9.55
N HIS A 44 -4.04 -1.25 8.96
CA HIS A 44 -3.24 -0.22 9.59
C HIS A 44 -3.59 1.09 8.93
N GLU A 45 -3.22 2.21 9.49
CA GLU A 45 -3.38 3.50 8.81
C GLU A 45 -2.74 3.45 7.43
N ASN A 46 -3.54 3.70 6.40
CA ASN A 46 -3.14 3.71 4.99
C ASN A 46 -2.75 2.34 4.41
N TYR A 47 -3.05 1.24 5.13
CA TYR A 47 -2.76 -0.11 4.69
C TYR A 47 -4.07 -0.89 4.59
N PHE A 48 -4.43 -1.32 3.38
CA PHE A 48 -5.70 -1.98 3.09
C PHE A 48 -5.47 -3.39 2.58
N LYS A 49 -6.15 -4.37 3.15
CA LYS A 49 -6.01 -5.78 2.80
C LYS A 49 -7.32 -6.35 2.29
N ASN A 50 -7.26 -7.08 1.17
CA ASN A 50 -8.35 -7.90 0.69
C ASN A 50 -7.97 -9.37 0.88
N GLU A 51 -8.63 -10.05 1.83
CA GLU A 51 -8.31 -11.44 2.15
C GLU A 51 -8.62 -12.40 1.01
N ARG A 52 -9.71 -12.15 0.30
CA ARG A 52 -10.11 -13.01 -0.82
C ARG A 52 -9.10 -12.99 -1.96
N LEU A 53 -8.59 -11.81 -2.28
CA LEU A 53 -7.61 -11.62 -3.36
C LEU A 53 -6.17 -11.77 -2.88
N ASN A 54 -5.98 -11.83 -1.57
CA ASN A 54 -4.67 -11.81 -0.93
C ASN A 54 -3.79 -10.67 -1.45
N THR A 55 -4.38 -9.49 -1.52
CA THR A 55 -3.76 -8.30 -2.08
C THR A 55 -3.76 -7.18 -1.04
N LEU A 56 -2.64 -6.48 -0.96
CA LEU A 56 -2.44 -5.36 -0.06
C LEU A 56 -2.31 -4.08 -0.87
N ILE A 57 -3.01 -3.04 -0.46
CA ILE A 57 -2.90 -1.70 -1.03
C ILE A 57 -2.31 -0.80 0.06
N ILE A 58 -1.26 -0.09 -0.26
CA ILE A 58 -0.57 0.80 0.67
C ILE A 58 -0.49 2.20 0.06
N PHE A 59 -0.86 3.20 0.87
CA PHE A 59 -0.72 4.62 0.50
C PHE A 59 0.43 5.21 1.31
N GLU A 60 1.43 5.75 0.62
CA GLU A 60 2.59 6.36 1.26
C GLU A 60 2.79 7.79 0.80
N GLU A 61 3.11 8.68 1.71
CA GLU A 61 3.46 10.04 1.38
C GLU A 61 4.86 10.07 0.77
N VAL A 62 5.00 10.71 -0.38
CA VAL A 62 6.27 10.84 -1.08
C VAL A 62 6.64 12.29 -1.22
N LYS A 63 7.81 12.65 -0.72
CA LYS A 63 8.27 14.04 -0.70
C LYS A 63 8.95 14.48 -1.98
N ASN A 64 9.36 13.54 -2.82
CA ASN A 64 10.15 13.85 -4.00
C ASN A 64 9.74 12.95 -5.16
N LEU A 65 9.60 13.49 -6.37
CA LEU A 65 8.99 12.82 -7.52
C LEU A 65 9.97 12.13 -8.49
N LYS A 66 11.22 11.97 -8.15
CA LYS A 66 12.21 11.36 -9.04
C LYS A 66 12.39 9.85 -8.77
N TYR A 67 11.55 9.03 -9.23
CA TYR A 67 11.12 7.93 -8.51
C TYR A 67 11.22 6.56 -8.90
N SER A 68 11.96 6.08 -9.83
CA SER A 68 12.11 4.63 -9.98
C SER A 68 12.84 4.00 -8.79
N LYS A 69 13.95 4.58 -8.37
CA LYS A 69 14.72 4.07 -7.22
C LYS A 69 14.03 4.27 -5.89
N TYR A 70 13.41 5.43 -5.73
CA TYR A 70 12.74 5.77 -4.50
C TYR A 70 11.49 4.92 -4.28
N SER A 71 10.74 4.66 -5.35
CA SER A 71 9.56 3.81 -5.28
C SER A 71 9.89 2.41 -4.77
N HIS A 72 10.98 1.83 -5.26
CA HIS A 72 11.41 0.52 -4.81
C HIS A 72 11.76 0.50 -3.33
N TYR A 73 12.50 1.50 -2.87
CA TYR A 73 12.87 1.63 -1.46
C TYR A 73 11.64 1.80 -0.57
N CYS A 74 10.71 2.66 -0.98
CA CYS A 74 9.48 2.89 -0.24
C CYS A 74 8.61 1.62 -0.16
N LEU A 75 8.55 0.85 -1.24
CA LEU A 75 7.81 -0.40 -1.26
C LEU A 75 8.33 -1.40 -0.25
N LYS A 76 9.65 -1.57 -0.21
CA LYS A 76 10.28 -2.47 0.75
C LYS A 76 9.99 -2.04 2.19
N SER A 77 10.18 -0.76 2.47
CA SER A 77 9.94 -0.19 3.80
C SER A 77 8.47 -0.33 4.22
N ALA A 78 7.55 -0.05 3.31
CA ALA A 78 6.13 -0.17 3.58
C ALA A 78 5.74 -1.62 3.88
N PHE A 79 6.28 -2.56 3.12
CA PHE A 79 6.01 -3.97 3.35
C PHE A 79 6.57 -4.44 4.70
N GLU A 80 7.79 -4.02 5.03
CA GLU A 80 8.40 -4.35 6.32
C GLU A 80 7.57 -3.81 7.49
N ARG A 81 7.07 -2.58 7.38
CA ARG A 81 6.19 -1.99 8.39
C ARG A 81 4.88 -2.77 8.54
N TYR A 82 4.31 -3.23 7.45
CA TYR A 82 3.11 -4.04 7.48
C TYR A 82 3.35 -5.35 8.24
N VAL A 83 4.45 -6.03 7.94
CA VAL A 83 4.81 -7.29 8.60
C VAL A 83 5.05 -7.08 10.09
N GLN A 84 5.79 -6.02 10.46
CA GLN A 84 6.05 -5.68 11.85
C GLN A 84 4.75 -5.37 12.61
N GLY A 85 3.88 -4.58 12.01
CA GLY A 85 2.60 -4.25 12.62
C GLY A 85 1.73 -5.48 12.84
N ARG A 86 1.74 -6.41 11.89
CA ARG A 86 1.02 -7.67 12.00
C ARG A 86 1.56 -8.55 13.13
N ASP A 87 2.89 -8.59 13.28
CA ASP A 87 3.54 -9.37 14.33
C ASP A 87 3.44 -8.67 15.69
N GLY A 88 3.31 -7.36 15.71
CA GLY A 88 3.19 -6.55 16.92
C GLY A 88 1.78 -6.52 17.51
N TYR A 89 0.83 -7.03 16.77
CA TYR A 89 -0.55 -7.14 17.21
C TYR A 89 -0.91 -8.57 17.52
#